data_410c8fbf9dde5a86c16b10139e5e9114
#
_entry.id   410c8fbf9dde5a86c16b10139e5e9114
#
_cell.length_a   1.000
_cell.length_b   1.000
_cell.length_c   1.000
_cell.angle_alpha   90.00
_cell.angle_beta   90.00
_cell.angle_gamma   90.00
#
_symmetry.space_group_name_H-M   'P 1'
#
loop_
_entity.id
_entity.type
_entity.pdbx_description
1 polymer ?
#
loop_
_entity_poly.entity_id
_entity_poly.type
_entity_poly.pdbx_seq_one_letter_code
_entity_poly.pdbx_strand_id
1 'polypeptide(L)'
;MRPPQLADVLRRQCDLFTRAQAREAGLTDAAIRWGLARHWHSVLPGVIHVVRVPLTREQRLIAGLLYAGPGAVVTGASAAAWYGLEHADQRGPIRLLVPRNRSSRDVRWASIRRTMVPYDVFESGRLALVGHDRAVVEAAREAPGRERAEAIVIEALQRRLVRLADLAAMNDRLASAGRARAERAIATAAEGVWSVPESGLFSLVER
;
A
#
# COMPACT_ATOMS: atom_id res chain seq x y z
N MET A 1 -33.22 -9.84 1.52
CA MET A 1 -32.45 -11.08 1.36
C MET A 1 -31.24 -10.77 0.47
N ARG A 2 -30.00 -11.06 0.90
CA ARG A 2 -28.78 -10.86 0.09
C ARG A 2 -28.59 -12.08 -0.79
N PRO A 3 -28.31 -11.94 -2.10
CA PRO A 3 -27.95 -13.08 -2.95
C PRO A 3 -26.75 -13.82 -2.37
N PRO A 4 -26.71 -15.17 -2.38
CA PRO A 4 -25.59 -15.94 -1.81
C PRO A 4 -24.25 -15.60 -2.44
N GLN A 5 -24.23 -15.30 -3.75
CA GLN A 5 -23.02 -14.86 -4.46
C GLN A 5 -22.45 -13.54 -3.92
N LEU A 6 -23.30 -12.59 -3.53
CA LEU A 6 -22.85 -11.33 -2.91
C LEU A 6 -22.31 -11.58 -1.49
N ALA A 7 -22.85 -12.56 -0.77
CA ALA A 7 -22.35 -12.91 0.56
C ALA A 7 -20.90 -13.38 0.54
N ASP A 8 -20.49 -14.14 -0.48
CA ASP A 8 -19.10 -14.57 -0.66
C ASP A 8 -18.16 -13.41 -0.99
N VAL A 9 -18.61 -12.49 -1.84
CA VAL A 9 -17.86 -11.26 -2.14
C VAL A 9 -17.65 -10.44 -0.86
N LEU A 10 -18.69 -10.22 -0.07
CA LEU A 10 -18.63 -9.46 1.18
C LEU A 10 -17.64 -10.07 2.18
N ARG A 11 -17.66 -11.40 2.37
CA ARG A 11 -16.71 -12.08 3.26
C ARG A 11 -15.26 -11.88 2.83
N ARG A 12 -14.99 -11.97 1.51
CA ARG A 12 -13.63 -11.79 0.96
C ARG A 12 -13.17 -10.35 0.94
N GLN A 13 -14.07 -9.39 0.92
CA GLN A 13 -13.77 -7.95 0.74
C GLN A 13 -14.16 -7.10 1.96
N CYS A 14 -14.25 -7.70 3.15
CA CYS A 14 -14.54 -6.99 4.40
C CYS A 14 -15.78 -6.08 4.30
N ASP A 15 -16.90 -6.65 3.84
CA ASP A 15 -18.18 -5.97 3.68
C ASP A 15 -18.21 -4.87 2.60
N LEU A 16 -17.25 -4.91 1.68
CA LEU A 16 -17.14 -4.02 0.53
C LEU A 16 -17.51 -4.76 -0.76
N PHE A 17 -18.08 -4.05 -1.71
CA PHE A 17 -18.35 -4.56 -3.06
C PHE A 17 -18.43 -3.42 -4.07
N THR A 18 -18.26 -3.75 -5.36
CA THR A 18 -18.48 -2.81 -6.44
C THR A 18 -19.90 -2.92 -7.00
N ARG A 19 -20.39 -1.85 -7.66
CA ARG A 19 -21.66 -1.91 -8.38
C ARG A 19 -21.67 -3.00 -9.46
N ALA A 20 -20.53 -3.26 -10.10
CA ALA A 20 -20.39 -4.34 -11.07
C ALA A 20 -20.64 -5.71 -10.41
N GLN A 21 -19.94 -6.01 -9.32
CA GLN A 21 -20.12 -7.25 -8.55
C GLN A 21 -21.56 -7.43 -8.04
N ALA A 22 -22.22 -6.33 -7.64
CA ALA A 22 -23.64 -6.39 -7.25
C ALA A 22 -24.55 -6.81 -8.41
N ARG A 23 -24.32 -6.27 -9.62
CA ARG A 23 -25.09 -6.65 -10.82
C ARG A 23 -24.79 -8.08 -11.24
N GLU A 24 -23.53 -8.51 -11.23
CA GLU A 24 -23.12 -9.90 -11.50
C GLU A 24 -23.78 -10.88 -10.52
N ALA A 25 -23.98 -10.46 -9.26
CA ALA A 25 -24.72 -11.21 -8.26
C ALA A 25 -26.26 -11.12 -8.42
N GLY A 26 -26.76 -10.50 -9.48
CA GLY A 26 -28.19 -10.42 -9.80
C GLY A 26 -28.96 -9.28 -9.14
N LEU A 27 -28.28 -8.29 -8.51
CA LEU A 27 -28.97 -7.12 -7.98
C LEU A 27 -29.31 -6.11 -9.11
N THR A 28 -30.53 -5.64 -9.10
CA THR A 28 -30.97 -4.55 -9.97
C THR A 28 -30.45 -3.19 -9.49
N ASP A 29 -30.35 -2.22 -10.38
CA ASP A 29 -29.97 -0.86 -9.99
C ASP A 29 -30.98 -0.23 -9.00
N ALA A 30 -32.24 -0.62 -9.05
CA ALA A 30 -33.26 -0.22 -8.08
C ALA A 30 -32.94 -0.78 -6.68
N ALA A 31 -32.55 -2.04 -6.58
CA ALA A 31 -32.14 -2.68 -5.32
C ALA A 31 -30.87 -2.03 -4.74
N ILE A 32 -29.88 -1.70 -5.61
CA ILE A 32 -28.66 -0.99 -5.18
C ILE A 32 -29.02 0.42 -4.67
N ARG A 33 -29.86 1.18 -5.36
CA ARG A 33 -30.32 2.51 -4.89
C ARG A 33 -31.07 2.41 -3.57
N TRP A 34 -31.94 1.42 -3.43
CA TRP A 34 -32.69 1.18 -2.19
C TRP A 34 -31.75 0.90 -1.00
N GLY A 35 -30.72 0.04 -1.20
CA GLY A 35 -29.72 -0.26 -0.18
C GLY A 35 -28.93 0.98 0.24
N LEU A 36 -28.48 1.80 -0.73
CA LEU A 36 -27.76 3.05 -0.49
C LEU A 36 -28.60 4.10 0.26
N ALA A 37 -29.91 4.12 0.04
CA ALA A 37 -30.82 5.03 0.76
C ALA A 37 -31.00 4.65 2.24
N ARG A 38 -30.76 3.39 2.60
CA ARG A 38 -31.06 2.86 3.96
C ARG A 38 -29.85 2.43 4.76
N HIS A 39 -29.10 1.45 4.27
CA HIS A 39 -28.10 0.76 5.08
C HIS A 39 -26.68 0.88 4.51
N TRP A 40 -26.55 0.96 3.20
CA TRP A 40 -25.27 1.00 2.52
C TRP A 40 -24.76 2.43 2.36
N HIS A 41 -23.47 2.59 2.17
CA HIS A 41 -22.97 3.89 1.75
C HIS A 41 -21.85 3.77 0.71
N SER A 42 -21.77 4.73 -0.19
CA SER A 42 -20.73 4.81 -1.19
C SER A 42 -19.47 5.39 -0.55
N VAL A 43 -18.41 4.58 -0.48
CA VAL A 43 -17.12 4.97 0.11
C VAL A 43 -16.19 5.60 -0.92
N LEU A 44 -16.22 5.09 -2.16
CA LEU A 44 -15.56 5.63 -3.35
C LEU A 44 -16.53 5.49 -4.54
N PRO A 45 -16.29 6.18 -5.67
CA PRO A 45 -17.11 6.02 -6.86
C PRO A 45 -17.22 4.54 -7.26
N GLY A 46 -18.43 4.01 -7.30
CA GLY A 46 -18.69 2.61 -7.65
C GLY A 46 -18.39 1.57 -6.56
N VAL A 47 -17.79 1.95 -5.42
CA VAL A 47 -17.50 1.06 -4.29
C VAL A 47 -18.44 1.34 -3.13
N ILE A 48 -19.07 0.31 -2.61
CA ILE A 48 -20.12 0.36 -1.60
C ILE A 48 -19.70 -0.46 -0.39
N HIS A 49 -19.92 0.07 0.80
CA HIS A 49 -19.80 -0.62 2.09
C HIS A 49 -21.22 -0.90 2.64
N VAL A 50 -21.45 -2.11 3.12
CA VAL A 50 -22.80 -2.53 3.58
C VAL A 50 -23.17 -2.01 4.97
N VAL A 51 -22.23 -1.37 5.67
CA VAL A 51 -22.45 -0.82 7.01
C VAL A 51 -22.05 0.66 7.03
N ARG A 52 -22.82 1.49 7.75
CA ARG A 52 -22.55 2.94 7.87
C ARG A 52 -21.66 3.22 9.08
N VAL A 53 -20.44 2.70 9.05
CA VAL A 53 -19.40 2.96 10.06
C VAL A 53 -18.12 3.45 9.38
N PRO A 54 -17.23 4.13 10.08
CA PRO A 54 -15.91 4.48 9.55
C PRO A 54 -15.16 3.22 9.09
N LEU A 55 -14.51 3.31 7.94
CA LEU A 55 -13.71 2.21 7.41
C LEU A 55 -12.46 1.99 8.27
N THR A 56 -12.15 0.73 8.57
CA THR A 56 -10.83 0.34 9.07
C THR A 56 -9.75 0.64 8.01
N ARG A 57 -8.48 0.58 8.41
CA ARG A 57 -7.38 0.74 7.47
C ARG A 57 -7.41 -0.33 6.37
N GLU A 58 -7.59 -1.59 6.73
CA GLU A 58 -7.71 -2.70 5.77
C GLU A 58 -8.86 -2.45 4.78
N GLN A 59 -10.03 -2.06 5.29
CA GLN A 59 -11.17 -1.74 4.44
C GLN A 59 -10.91 -0.56 3.49
N ARG A 60 -10.15 0.45 3.92
CA ARG A 60 -9.74 1.55 3.03
C ARG A 60 -8.83 1.05 1.90
N LEU A 61 -7.88 0.17 2.20
CA LEU A 61 -6.99 -0.42 1.20
C LEU A 61 -7.78 -1.27 0.20
N ILE A 62 -8.67 -2.15 0.68
CA ILE A 62 -9.54 -2.97 -0.16
C ILE A 62 -10.45 -2.08 -1.03
N ALA A 63 -11.09 -1.06 -0.45
CA ALA A 63 -11.94 -0.14 -1.20
C ALA A 63 -11.16 0.60 -2.31
N GLY A 64 -9.91 0.98 -2.02
CA GLY A 64 -9.03 1.58 -3.01
C GLY A 64 -8.66 0.63 -4.15
N LEU A 65 -8.31 -0.62 -3.85
CA LEU A 65 -8.04 -1.66 -4.85
C LEU A 65 -9.26 -1.93 -5.72
N LEU A 66 -10.45 -2.05 -5.11
CA LEU A 66 -11.71 -2.22 -5.83
C LEU A 66 -12.02 -1.05 -6.76
N TYR A 67 -11.74 0.18 -6.32
CA TYR A 67 -11.92 1.38 -7.12
C TYR A 67 -10.92 1.45 -8.28
N ALA A 68 -9.66 1.17 -8.02
CA ALA A 68 -8.58 1.20 -9.01
C ALA A 68 -8.72 0.05 -10.04
N GLY A 69 -9.36 -1.04 -9.67
CA GLY A 69 -9.71 -2.15 -10.54
C GLY A 69 -8.60 -3.18 -10.75
N PRO A 70 -8.77 -4.11 -11.69
CA PRO A 70 -7.84 -5.22 -11.93
C PRO A 70 -6.40 -4.74 -12.20
N GLY A 71 -5.44 -5.43 -11.60
CA GLY A 71 -4.02 -5.12 -11.67
C GLY A 71 -3.56 -4.00 -10.74
N ALA A 72 -4.46 -3.42 -9.96
CA ALA A 72 -4.07 -2.45 -8.93
C ALA A 72 -3.38 -3.14 -7.75
N VAL A 73 -2.37 -2.47 -7.19
CA VAL A 73 -1.64 -2.91 -5.99
C VAL A 73 -1.46 -1.75 -5.02
N VAL A 74 -1.39 -2.06 -3.74
CA VAL A 74 -0.98 -1.11 -2.71
C VAL A 74 0.52 -0.86 -2.81
N THR A 75 0.95 0.39 -2.68
CA THR A 75 2.36 0.78 -2.87
C THR A 75 2.81 1.86 -1.88
N GLY A 76 4.08 2.24 -1.95
CA GLY A 76 4.67 3.33 -1.18
C GLY A 76 4.42 3.24 0.33
N ALA A 77 4.15 4.37 0.97
CA ALA A 77 3.93 4.43 2.41
C ALA A 77 2.77 3.53 2.89
N SER A 78 1.76 3.27 2.06
CA SER A 78 0.65 2.38 2.43
C SER A 78 1.07 0.92 2.50
N ALA A 79 1.87 0.44 1.55
CA ALA A 79 2.43 -0.90 1.57
C ALA A 79 3.49 -1.05 2.67
N ALA A 80 4.40 -0.09 2.78
CA ALA A 80 5.44 -0.08 3.81
C ALA A 80 4.84 -0.18 5.22
N ALA A 81 3.79 0.58 5.49
CA ALA A 81 3.09 0.51 6.77
C ALA A 81 2.27 -0.78 6.96
N TRP A 82 1.80 -1.43 5.89
CA TRP A 82 1.19 -2.76 5.96
C TRP A 82 2.23 -3.83 6.32
N TYR A 83 3.45 -3.69 5.81
CA TYR A 83 4.59 -4.51 6.20
C TYR A 83 5.13 -4.23 7.61
N GLY A 84 4.48 -3.33 8.34
CA GLY A 84 4.76 -3.03 9.74
C GLY A 84 5.75 -1.90 9.97
N LEU A 85 6.17 -1.15 8.94
CA LEU A 85 7.05 0.00 9.13
C LEU A 85 6.31 1.15 9.83
N GLU A 86 6.76 1.49 11.03
CA GLU A 86 6.12 2.51 11.88
C GLU A 86 6.38 3.93 11.37
N HIS A 87 7.53 4.14 10.73
CA HIS A 87 7.90 5.41 10.14
C HIS A 87 7.19 5.68 8.81
N ALA A 88 6.51 4.70 8.21
CA ALA A 88 5.67 4.94 7.06
C ALA A 88 4.37 5.67 7.43
N ASP A 89 3.97 6.66 6.61
CA ASP A 89 2.77 7.46 6.90
C ASP A 89 1.49 6.62 6.81
N GLN A 90 0.82 6.50 7.95
CA GLN A 90 -0.45 5.77 8.08
C GLN A 90 -1.68 6.69 7.98
N ARG A 91 -1.52 8.00 8.10
CA ARG A 91 -2.62 8.98 8.19
C ARG A 91 -2.96 9.61 6.85
N GLY A 92 -2.01 9.60 5.92
CA GLY A 92 -2.18 10.16 4.58
C GLY A 92 -3.14 9.36 3.69
N PRO A 93 -3.32 9.79 2.43
CA PRO A 93 -4.08 9.05 1.44
C PRO A 93 -3.44 7.70 1.19
N ILE A 94 -4.25 6.66 0.99
CA ILE A 94 -3.73 5.36 0.58
C ILE A 94 -3.06 5.47 -0.78
N ARG A 95 -1.94 4.79 -0.95
CA ARG A 95 -1.13 4.82 -2.17
C ARG A 95 -1.37 3.56 -2.99
N LEU A 96 -1.81 3.74 -4.21
CA LEU A 96 -2.11 2.66 -5.14
C LEU A 96 -1.32 2.84 -6.44
N LEU A 97 -0.97 1.74 -7.04
CA LEU A 97 -0.28 1.67 -8.33
C LEU A 97 -1.13 0.87 -9.30
N VAL A 98 -1.24 1.36 -10.53
CA VAL A 98 -1.94 0.64 -11.60
C VAL A 98 -1.08 0.58 -12.86
N PRO A 99 -1.28 -0.40 -13.74
CA PRO A 99 -0.64 -0.44 -15.05
C PRO A 99 -0.98 0.82 -15.88
N ARG A 100 -0.06 1.22 -16.78
CA ARG A 100 -0.20 2.44 -17.60
C ARG A 100 -1.48 2.50 -18.42
N ASN A 101 -1.95 1.36 -18.91
CA ASN A 101 -3.15 1.24 -19.74
C ASN A 101 -4.47 1.45 -18.97
N ARG A 102 -4.41 1.71 -17.67
CA ARG A 102 -5.58 2.00 -16.84
C ARG A 102 -5.78 3.50 -16.67
N SER A 103 -7.03 3.93 -16.70
CA SER A 103 -7.39 5.27 -16.26
C SER A 103 -7.35 5.30 -14.73
N SER A 104 -6.71 6.32 -14.17
CA SER A 104 -6.65 6.49 -12.72
C SER A 104 -6.83 7.97 -12.39
N ARG A 105 -7.63 8.24 -11.39
CA ARG A 105 -7.80 9.58 -10.82
C ARG A 105 -7.74 9.46 -9.32
N ASP A 106 -7.04 10.38 -8.70
CA ASP A 106 -7.08 10.53 -7.25
C ASP A 106 -8.51 10.86 -6.81
N VAL A 107 -8.97 10.21 -5.77
CA VAL A 107 -10.31 10.44 -5.23
C VAL A 107 -10.26 10.43 -3.71
N ARG A 108 -10.86 11.45 -3.08
CA ARG A 108 -10.93 11.55 -1.62
C ARG A 108 -9.57 11.21 -0.96
N TRP A 109 -9.49 10.06 -0.31
CA TRP A 109 -8.35 9.56 0.44
C TRP A 109 -7.55 8.48 -0.30
N ALA A 110 -7.76 8.27 -1.60
CA ALA A 110 -7.00 7.33 -2.43
C ALA A 110 -6.24 8.09 -3.53
N SER A 111 -4.92 7.95 -3.53
CA SER A 111 -4.00 8.47 -4.55
C SER A 111 -3.50 7.34 -5.43
N ILE A 112 -3.70 7.45 -6.74
CA ILE A 112 -3.47 6.38 -7.70
C ILE A 112 -2.46 6.82 -8.74
N ARG A 113 -1.33 6.15 -8.81
CA ARG A 113 -0.31 6.38 -9.84
C ARG A 113 -0.32 5.30 -10.90
N ARG A 114 -0.04 5.71 -12.12
CA ARG A 114 0.25 4.79 -13.23
C ARG A 114 1.74 4.53 -13.33
N THR A 115 2.10 3.30 -13.66
CA THR A 115 3.50 2.93 -13.89
C THR A 115 3.69 2.18 -15.21
N MET A 116 4.87 2.36 -15.80
CA MET A 116 5.38 1.54 -16.88
C MET A 116 6.39 0.51 -16.38
N VAL A 117 6.95 0.73 -15.20
CA VAL A 117 7.93 -0.19 -14.60
C VAL A 117 7.16 -1.42 -14.11
N PRO A 118 7.49 -2.61 -14.62
CA PRO A 118 6.91 -3.86 -14.14
C PRO A 118 7.05 -4.01 -12.63
N TYR A 119 6.08 -4.67 -12.01
CA TYR A 119 6.09 -4.97 -10.59
C TYR A 119 5.50 -6.35 -10.33
N ASP A 120 6.09 -7.02 -9.36
CA ASP A 120 5.54 -8.24 -8.84
C ASP A 120 4.40 -7.95 -7.87
N VAL A 121 3.41 -8.81 -7.88
CA VAL A 121 2.26 -8.72 -6.98
C VAL A 121 2.44 -9.73 -5.87
N PHE A 122 2.46 -9.22 -4.65
CA PHE A 122 2.50 -10.04 -3.44
C PHE A 122 1.13 -9.99 -2.77
N GLU A 123 0.59 -11.16 -2.47
CA GLU A 123 -0.66 -11.25 -1.74
C GLU A 123 -0.38 -11.34 -0.24
N SER A 124 -1.03 -10.48 0.53
CA SER A 124 -1.03 -10.52 2.00
C SER A 124 -2.47 -10.41 2.50
N GLY A 125 -2.99 -11.53 2.95
CA GLY A 125 -4.40 -11.64 3.31
C GLY A 125 -5.32 -11.37 2.11
N ARG A 126 -6.00 -10.23 2.13
CA ARG A 126 -6.94 -9.78 1.07
C ARG A 126 -6.37 -8.69 0.17
N LEU A 127 -5.12 -8.35 0.35
CA LEU A 127 -4.49 -7.22 -0.31
C LEU A 127 -3.45 -7.68 -1.34
N ALA A 128 -3.45 -7.04 -2.49
CA ALA A 128 -2.38 -7.11 -3.47
C ALA A 128 -1.42 -5.93 -3.23
N LEU A 129 -0.13 -6.21 -3.03
CA LEU A 129 0.89 -5.21 -2.69
C LEU A 129 2.09 -5.33 -3.63
N VAL A 130 2.87 -4.27 -3.75
CA VAL A 130 4.21 -4.32 -4.34
C VAL A 130 5.20 -4.99 -3.38
N GLY A 131 6.36 -5.45 -3.87
CA GLY A 131 7.44 -5.98 -3.03
C GLY A 131 7.98 -4.97 -2.03
N HIS A 132 8.67 -5.46 -1.00
CA HIS A 132 9.19 -4.66 0.10
C HIS A 132 10.15 -3.55 -0.37
N ASP A 133 11.06 -3.86 -1.30
CA ASP A 133 12.03 -2.94 -1.88
C ASP A 133 11.33 -1.73 -2.54
N ARG A 134 10.34 -2.00 -3.38
CA ARG A 134 9.55 -0.95 -4.02
C ARG A 134 8.73 -0.16 -3.02
N ALA A 135 8.09 -0.81 -2.06
CA ALA A 135 7.30 -0.15 -1.03
C ALA A 135 8.16 0.83 -0.22
N VAL A 136 9.36 0.40 0.20
CA VAL A 136 10.30 1.22 0.98
C VAL A 136 10.83 2.39 0.16
N VAL A 137 11.31 2.13 -1.07
CA VAL A 137 11.85 3.20 -1.93
C VAL A 137 10.77 4.24 -2.25
N GLU A 138 9.57 3.83 -2.64
CA GLU A 138 8.50 4.78 -2.92
C GLU A 138 8.05 5.55 -1.67
N ALA A 139 8.00 4.91 -0.49
CA ALA A 139 7.71 5.56 0.77
C ALA A 139 8.78 6.62 1.13
N ALA A 140 10.06 6.29 0.97
CA ALA A 140 11.17 7.22 1.21
C ALA A 140 11.14 8.41 0.22
N ARG A 141 10.82 8.17 -1.05
CA ARG A 141 10.68 9.22 -2.07
C ARG A 141 9.57 10.22 -1.77
N GLU A 142 8.46 9.74 -1.21
CA GLU A 142 7.26 10.52 -0.88
C GLU A 142 7.28 11.10 0.54
N ALA A 143 8.26 10.73 1.35
CA ALA A 143 8.35 11.19 2.72
C ALA A 143 8.37 12.73 2.82
N PRO A 144 7.71 13.35 3.83
CA PRO A 144 7.59 14.80 3.94
C PRO A 144 8.91 15.51 4.23
N GLY A 145 9.96 14.78 4.62
CA GLY A 145 11.27 15.32 4.91
C GLY A 145 12.38 14.26 4.83
N ARG A 146 13.63 14.72 4.96
CA ARG A 146 14.82 13.88 4.92
C ARG A 146 14.83 12.86 6.05
N GLU A 147 14.66 13.31 7.28
CA GLU A 147 14.68 12.48 8.49
C GLU A 147 13.68 11.31 8.41
N ARG A 148 12.47 11.59 7.89
CA ARG A 148 11.45 10.56 7.72
C ARG A 148 11.83 9.54 6.65
N ALA A 149 12.44 9.98 5.55
CA ALA A 149 12.93 9.09 4.50
C ALA A 149 14.02 8.15 5.03
N GLU A 150 14.97 8.70 5.79
CA GLU A 150 16.05 7.96 6.44
C GLU A 150 15.49 6.94 7.45
N ALA A 151 14.57 7.37 8.31
CA ALA A 151 13.94 6.50 9.31
C ALA A 151 13.22 5.30 8.67
N ILE A 152 12.50 5.50 7.55
CA ILE A 152 11.84 4.41 6.81
C ILE A 152 12.87 3.40 6.28
N VAL A 153 13.96 3.88 5.67
CA VAL A 153 14.99 3.01 5.10
C VAL A 153 15.72 2.24 6.20
N ILE A 154 16.15 2.94 7.26
CA ILE A 154 16.86 2.32 8.38
C ILE A 154 15.98 1.25 9.06
N GLU A 155 14.72 1.57 9.35
CA GLU A 155 13.79 0.61 9.95
C GLU A 155 13.62 -0.64 9.08
N ALA A 156 13.48 -0.48 7.75
CA ALA A 156 13.33 -1.61 6.84
C ALA A 156 14.57 -2.51 6.81
N LEU A 157 15.78 -1.93 6.87
CA LEU A 157 17.04 -2.67 6.95
C LEU A 157 17.21 -3.39 8.31
N GLN A 158 16.92 -2.70 9.42
CA GLN A 158 16.99 -3.28 10.77
C GLN A 158 16.05 -4.47 10.94
N ARG A 159 14.85 -4.39 10.36
CA ARG A 159 13.88 -5.49 10.33
C ARG A 159 14.20 -6.57 9.28
N ARG A 160 15.28 -6.41 8.53
CA ARG A 160 15.71 -7.35 7.47
C ARG A 160 14.64 -7.60 6.40
N LEU A 161 13.77 -6.63 6.16
CA LEU A 161 12.75 -6.71 5.12
C LEU A 161 13.34 -6.53 3.71
N VAL A 162 14.46 -5.81 3.63
CA VAL A 162 15.14 -5.44 2.38
C VAL A 162 16.66 -5.47 2.56
N ARG A 163 17.39 -5.50 1.44
CA ARG A 163 18.84 -5.31 1.41
C ARG A 163 19.17 -3.96 0.81
N LEU A 164 20.29 -3.38 1.21
CA LEU A 164 20.73 -2.08 0.72
C LEU A 164 20.90 -2.04 -0.81
N ALA A 165 21.49 -3.10 -1.38
CA ALA A 165 21.67 -3.23 -2.82
C ALA A 165 20.34 -3.27 -3.59
N ASP A 166 19.32 -3.95 -3.05
CA ASP A 166 18.01 -4.06 -3.68
C ASP A 166 17.28 -2.70 -3.67
N LEU A 167 17.43 -1.92 -2.60
CA LEU A 167 16.89 -0.56 -2.52
C LEU A 167 17.54 0.37 -3.55
N ALA A 168 18.87 0.32 -3.71
CA ALA A 168 19.59 1.12 -4.69
C ALA A 168 19.15 0.76 -6.12
N ALA A 169 19.13 -0.52 -6.45
CA ALA A 169 18.68 -1.02 -7.75
C ALA A 169 17.22 -0.63 -8.04
N MET A 170 16.33 -0.73 -7.05
CA MET A 170 14.94 -0.31 -7.20
C MET A 170 14.84 1.20 -7.39
N ASN A 171 15.63 2.00 -6.66
CA ASN A 171 15.65 3.46 -6.81
C ASN A 171 16.10 3.88 -8.22
N ASP A 172 17.02 3.15 -8.84
CA ASP A 172 17.46 3.41 -10.21
C ASP A 172 16.40 3.06 -11.26
N ARG A 173 15.65 2.01 -11.07
CA ARG A 173 14.62 1.54 -11.99
C ARG A 173 13.39 2.43 -12.07
N LEU A 174 13.05 3.13 -10.98
CA LEU A 174 11.87 3.97 -10.90
C LEU A 174 12.12 5.35 -11.57
N ALA A 175 11.05 6.01 -12.02
CA ALA A 175 11.10 7.36 -12.56
C ALA A 175 11.78 8.35 -11.61
N SER A 176 12.26 9.50 -12.13
CA SER A 176 13.14 10.44 -11.41
C SER A 176 12.53 11.16 -10.21
N ALA A 177 11.20 11.27 -10.13
CA ALA A 177 10.54 12.01 -9.05
C ALA A 177 10.89 11.44 -7.66
N GLY A 178 11.47 12.26 -6.78
CA GLY A 178 11.89 11.90 -5.44
C GLY A 178 13.15 11.02 -5.36
N ARG A 179 13.80 10.70 -6.48
CA ARG A 179 15.00 9.83 -6.55
C ARG A 179 16.09 10.28 -5.59
N ALA A 180 16.49 11.55 -5.64
CA ALA A 180 17.58 12.07 -4.81
C ALA A 180 17.28 12.02 -3.30
N ARG A 181 16.00 12.00 -2.89
CA ARG A 181 15.65 11.85 -1.47
C ARG A 181 15.87 10.41 -1.01
N ALA A 182 15.39 9.43 -1.76
CA ALA A 182 15.62 8.02 -1.43
C ALA A 182 17.11 7.66 -1.52
N GLU A 183 17.82 8.16 -2.53
CA GLU A 183 19.26 7.95 -2.70
C GLU A 183 20.05 8.43 -1.48
N ARG A 184 19.78 9.63 -0.99
CA ARG A 184 20.40 10.15 0.24
C ARG A 184 20.04 9.31 1.47
N ALA A 185 18.79 8.89 1.62
CA ALA A 185 18.37 8.06 2.73
C ALA A 185 19.06 6.68 2.70
N ILE A 186 19.24 6.09 1.51
CA ILE A 186 19.96 4.83 1.32
C ILE A 186 21.45 5.01 1.64
N ALA A 187 22.09 6.12 1.21
CA ALA A 187 23.48 6.41 1.50
C ALA A 187 23.72 6.61 3.02
N THR A 188 22.89 7.41 3.68
CA THR A 188 22.96 7.58 5.16
C THR A 188 22.80 6.25 5.89
N ALA A 189 21.90 5.39 5.46
CA ALA A 189 21.72 4.08 6.06
C ALA A 189 22.94 3.16 5.84
N ALA A 190 23.61 3.26 4.68
CA ALA A 190 24.85 2.54 4.41
C ALA A 190 25.97 2.96 5.36
N GLU A 191 26.16 4.26 5.56
CA GLU A 191 27.16 4.78 6.51
C GLU A 191 26.89 4.29 7.95
N GLY A 192 25.63 4.27 8.38
CA GLY A 192 25.22 3.78 9.70
C GLY A 192 25.44 2.27 9.91
N VAL A 193 25.30 1.47 8.87
CA VAL A 193 25.56 0.03 8.91
C VAL A 193 27.05 -0.27 9.07
N TRP A 194 27.94 0.56 8.49
CA TRP A 194 29.39 0.39 8.60
C TRP A 194 29.98 0.99 9.89
N SER A 195 29.23 1.83 10.61
CA SER A 195 29.68 2.50 11.84
C SER A 195 29.29 1.80 13.14
N VAL A 196 28.68 0.61 13.10
CA VAL A 196 28.55 -0.24 14.28
C VAL A 196 29.89 -0.94 14.48
N PRO A 197 30.70 -0.57 15.50
CA PRO A 197 32.02 -1.16 15.68
C PRO A 197 31.86 -2.63 16.07
N GLU A 198 32.72 -3.47 15.53
CA GLU A 198 33.02 -4.83 16.03
C GLU A 198 33.58 -4.84 17.48
N SER A 199 33.44 -3.75 18.23
CA SER A 199 33.99 -3.57 19.57
C SER A 199 33.25 -4.34 20.67
N GLY A 200 32.23 -5.13 20.35
CA GLY A 200 31.51 -5.97 21.33
C GLY A 200 31.97 -7.42 21.46
N LEU A 201 32.86 -7.91 20.59
CA LEU A 201 33.24 -9.33 20.56
C LEU A 201 34.61 -9.68 21.24
N PHE A 202 35.40 -8.68 21.62
CA PHE A 202 36.71 -8.92 22.24
C PHE A 202 36.72 -8.93 23.78
N SER A 203 35.62 -8.68 24.47
CA SER A 203 35.61 -8.66 25.95
C SER A 203 35.10 -9.94 26.63
N LEU A 204 34.90 -11.04 25.90
CA LEU A 204 34.37 -12.31 26.44
C LEU A 204 35.37 -13.50 26.42
N VAL A 205 36.65 -13.27 26.12
CA VAL A 205 37.67 -14.34 26.08
C VAL A 205 38.77 -14.19 27.16
N GLU A 206 38.71 -13.19 28.04
CA GLU A 206 39.60 -13.12 29.20
C GLU A 206 38.81 -13.08 30.51
N ARG A 207 38.38 -14.29 30.96
CA ARG A 207 38.31 -14.69 32.39
C ARG A 207 38.13 -16.21 32.49
#